data_d30929b208f4f8537f6de7bf4c250e64
#
_entry.id   d30929b208f4f8537f6de7bf4c250e64
#
_cell.length_a   1.000
_cell.length_b   1.000
_cell.length_c   1.000
_cell.angle_alpha   90.00
_cell.angle_beta   90.00
_cell.angle_gamma   90.00
#
_symmetry.space_group_name_H-M   'P 1'
#
loop_
_entity.id
_entity.type
_entity.pdbx_description
1 polymer ?
#
loop_
_entity_poly.entity_id
_entity_poly.type
_entity_poly.pdbx_seq_one_letter_code
_entity_poly.pdbx_strand_id
1 'polypeptide(L)'
;MSWFFRTDKNGDGMKGYLDNVDTVERNLKDAGCDETLVKEFIKLIKTGERKRQLRMLEKHRSNLLEEIHKNEKKIECLDYLVCQMEKKMGKKIVVLSTSPRMGGNSEMMADAFIRGAAEAGHEAEKIHLYDKKIEFCKGCLACQHTGACVIRDDAAVIVEQMRQADVLVFATPIYFYEMSGQMKTLLDRTNPLFPGEY
;
A
#
# COMPACT_ATOMS: atom_id res chain seq x y z
N MET A 1 0.02 -4.47 13.15
CA MET A 1 -0.84 -3.85 14.15
C MET A 1 -0.66 -4.59 15.47
N SER A 2 0.06 -3.99 16.41
CA SER A 2 0.39 -4.60 17.70
C SER A 2 -0.77 -4.38 18.66
N TRP A 3 -1.45 -5.44 19.03
CA TRP A 3 -2.41 -5.40 20.11
C TRP A 3 -1.65 -5.35 21.43
N PHE A 4 -1.60 -4.18 22.04
CA PHE A 4 -1.11 -3.99 23.40
C PHE A 4 -2.02 -4.75 24.38
N PHE A 5 -1.53 -5.86 24.92
CA PHE A 5 -2.08 -6.43 26.14
C PHE A 5 -1.84 -5.43 27.27
N ARG A 6 -2.90 -4.74 27.69
CA ARG A 6 -2.91 -4.02 28.96
C ARG A 6 -2.84 -5.06 30.07
N THR A 7 -1.67 -5.23 30.66
CA THR A 7 -1.52 -5.96 31.90
C THR A 7 -2.00 -5.05 33.02
N ASP A 8 -3.23 -5.23 33.45
CA ASP A 8 -3.69 -4.66 34.72
C ASP A 8 -2.93 -5.36 35.85
N LYS A 9 -2.20 -4.56 36.61
CA LYS A 9 -1.34 -5.01 37.72
C LYS A 9 -2.10 -5.49 38.97
N ASN A 10 -3.41 -5.64 38.89
CA ASN A 10 -4.24 -6.16 39.97
C ASN A 10 -4.87 -7.49 39.52
N GLY A 11 -4.45 -8.59 40.13
CA GLY A 11 -4.89 -9.96 39.83
C GLY A 11 -6.35 -10.30 40.05
N ASP A 12 -7.21 -9.31 40.31
CA ASP A 12 -8.67 -9.48 40.54
C ASP A 12 -9.50 -9.34 39.24
N GLY A 13 -8.99 -8.72 38.17
CA GLY A 13 -9.78 -8.48 36.94
C GLY A 13 -10.10 -9.75 36.14
N MET A 14 -9.36 -10.85 36.35
CA MET A 14 -9.55 -12.08 35.58
C MET A 14 -10.59 -13.04 36.17
N LYS A 15 -10.92 -12.92 37.45
CA LYS A 15 -11.96 -13.75 38.09
C LYS A 15 -13.35 -13.40 37.59
N GLY A 16 -13.66 -12.10 37.38
CA GLY A 16 -14.97 -11.66 36.95
C GLY A 16 -15.33 -11.89 35.48
N TYR A 17 -14.33 -12.05 34.59
CA TYR A 17 -14.57 -12.20 33.13
C TYR A 17 -15.09 -13.62 32.79
N LEU A 18 -14.51 -14.66 33.40
CA LEU A 18 -14.95 -16.04 33.18
C LEU A 18 -16.21 -16.42 33.92
N ASP A 19 -16.64 -15.60 34.90
CA ASP A 19 -17.86 -15.82 35.68
C ASP A 19 -19.11 -15.36 34.91
N ASN A 20 -18.95 -14.53 33.85
CA ASN A 20 -20.06 -14.14 32.96
C ASN A 20 -20.10 -15.06 31.74
N VAL A 21 -20.85 -16.14 31.86
CA VAL A 21 -21.02 -17.18 30.84
C VAL A 21 -21.51 -16.59 29.50
N ASP A 22 -22.44 -15.62 29.55
CA ASP A 22 -23.00 -15.01 28.34
C ASP A 22 -21.93 -14.22 27.55
N THR A 23 -21.03 -13.54 28.25
CA THR A 23 -19.93 -12.82 27.63
C THR A 23 -18.91 -13.77 27.00
N VAL A 24 -18.60 -14.88 27.69
CA VAL A 24 -17.69 -15.91 27.15
C VAL A 24 -18.30 -16.57 25.94
N GLU A 25 -19.58 -16.93 25.96
CA GLU A 25 -20.30 -17.52 24.83
C GLU A 25 -20.27 -16.61 23.61
N ARG A 26 -20.54 -15.32 23.80
CA ARG A 26 -20.46 -14.32 22.71
C ARG A 26 -19.07 -14.27 22.09
N ASN A 27 -18.04 -14.16 22.92
CA ASN A 27 -16.66 -14.10 22.41
C ASN A 27 -16.22 -15.37 21.68
N LEU A 28 -16.65 -16.53 22.10
CA LEU A 28 -16.38 -17.77 21.38
C LEU A 28 -17.08 -17.81 20.01
N LYS A 29 -18.32 -17.33 19.93
CA LYS A 29 -19.04 -17.19 18.66
C LYS A 29 -18.38 -16.17 17.74
N ASP A 30 -17.98 -15.01 18.26
CA ASP A 30 -17.25 -13.98 17.52
C ASP A 30 -15.88 -14.49 17.03
N ALA A 31 -15.25 -15.39 17.78
CA ALA A 31 -14.03 -16.09 17.36
C ALA A 31 -14.29 -17.23 16.35
N GLY A 32 -15.51 -17.42 15.87
CA GLY A 32 -15.86 -18.46 14.88
C GLY A 32 -15.91 -19.87 15.45
N CYS A 33 -16.04 -20.03 16.76
CA CYS A 33 -16.23 -21.34 17.37
C CYS A 33 -17.63 -21.89 17.03
N ASP A 34 -17.71 -23.13 16.64
CA ASP A 34 -18.99 -23.80 16.40
C ASP A 34 -19.75 -24.04 17.71
N GLU A 35 -21.06 -24.31 17.58
CA GLU A 35 -21.93 -24.52 18.75
C GLU A 35 -21.48 -25.70 19.63
N THR A 36 -20.83 -26.69 19.07
CA THR A 36 -20.37 -27.89 19.79
C THR A 36 -19.21 -27.52 20.70
N LEU A 37 -18.25 -26.78 20.17
CA LEU A 37 -17.08 -26.27 20.93
C LEU A 37 -17.54 -25.27 22.02
N VAL A 38 -18.47 -24.40 21.71
CA VAL A 38 -19.04 -23.44 22.69
C VAL A 38 -19.70 -24.19 23.86
N LYS A 39 -20.56 -25.17 23.58
CA LYS A 39 -21.24 -25.97 24.62
C LYS A 39 -20.25 -26.75 25.48
N GLU A 40 -19.24 -27.37 24.86
CA GLU A 40 -18.19 -28.09 25.60
C GLU A 40 -17.36 -27.14 26.46
N PHE A 41 -16.98 -25.98 25.94
CA PHE A 41 -16.21 -24.99 26.68
C PHE A 41 -16.97 -24.48 27.92
N ILE A 42 -18.28 -24.17 27.80
CA ILE A 42 -19.12 -23.74 28.90
C ILE A 42 -19.25 -24.85 29.96
N LYS A 43 -19.36 -26.10 29.54
CA LYS A 43 -19.36 -27.25 30.48
C LYS A 43 -18.07 -27.31 31.28
N LEU A 44 -16.93 -27.06 30.65
CA LEU A 44 -15.61 -27.06 31.32
C LEU A 44 -15.42 -25.86 32.26
N ILE A 45 -16.12 -24.74 32.06
CA ILE A 45 -16.16 -23.64 33.05
C ILE A 45 -16.76 -24.14 34.37
N LYS A 46 -17.88 -24.86 34.27
CA LYS A 46 -18.60 -25.37 35.47
C LYS A 46 -17.81 -26.42 36.24
N THR A 47 -16.95 -27.19 35.57
CA THR A 47 -16.10 -28.23 36.18
C THR A 47 -14.71 -27.72 36.61
N GLY A 48 -14.36 -26.47 36.26
CA GLY A 48 -13.05 -25.86 36.62
C GLY A 48 -11.86 -26.41 35.87
N GLU A 49 -12.06 -27.09 34.74
CA GLU A 49 -11.00 -27.74 33.96
C GLU A 49 -10.23 -26.77 33.04
N ARG A 50 -9.57 -25.76 33.62
CA ARG A 50 -8.87 -24.68 32.88
C ARG A 50 -7.84 -25.19 31.85
N LYS A 51 -7.09 -26.22 32.16
CA LYS A 51 -6.07 -26.76 31.25
C LYS A 51 -6.72 -27.32 29.96
N ARG A 52 -7.91 -27.86 30.06
CA ARG A 52 -8.65 -28.40 28.92
C ARG A 52 -9.24 -27.28 28.08
N GLN A 53 -9.79 -26.24 28.72
CA GLN A 53 -10.26 -25.02 28.07
C GLN A 53 -9.16 -24.37 27.24
N LEU A 54 -7.96 -24.15 27.83
CA LEU A 54 -6.84 -23.56 27.12
C LEU A 54 -6.43 -24.38 25.88
N ARG A 55 -6.33 -25.70 26.02
CA ARG A 55 -6.02 -26.59 24.89
C ARG A 55 -7.05 -26.51 23.77
N MET A 56 -8.34 -26.36 24.09
CA MET A 56 -9.39 -26.20 23.09
C MET A 56 -9.23 -24.89 22.32
N LEU A 57 -8.96 -23.77 23.01
CA LEU A 57 -8.73 -22.49 22.37
C LEU A 57 -7.44 -22.47 21.53
N GLU A 58 -6.38 -23.07 22.01
CA GLU A 58 -5.11 -23.21 21.26
C GLU A 58 -5.31 -24.03 19.99
N LYS A 59 -6.06 -25.13 20.07
CA LYS A 59 -6.40 -25.94 18.89
C LYS A 59 -7.23 -25.16 17.89
N HIS A 60 -8.26 -24.42 18.34
CA HIS A 60 -9.07 -23.61 17.47
C HIS A 60 -8.26 -22.50 16.80
N ARG A 61 -7.41 -21.81 17.58
CA ARG A 61 -6.47 -20.81 17.05
C ARG A 61 -5.53 -21.39 15.99
N SER A 62 -4.99 -22.59 16.23
CA SER A 62 -4.12 -23.26 15.25
C SER A 62 -4.87 -23.56 13.94
N ASN A 63 -6.12 -24.02 14.02
CA ASN A 63 -6.94 -24.27 12.84
C ASN A 63 -7.18 -22.99 12.02
N LEU A 64 -7.50 -21.87 12.71
CA LEU A 64 -7.67 -20.57 12.05
C LEU A 64 -6.39 -20.10 11.36
N LEU A 65 -5.24 -20.29 12.00
CA LEU A 65 -3.94 -19.96 11.39
C LEU A 65 -3.66 -20.82 10.15
N GLU A 66 -3.97 -22.11 10.21
CA GLU A 66 -3.87 -22.98 9.02
C GLU A 66 -4.77 -22.54 7.86
N GLU A 67 -5.99 -22.10 8.16
CA GLU A 67 -6.90 -21.55 7.15
C GLU A 67 -6.36 -20.25 6.54
N ILE A 68 -5.80 -19.36 7.36
CA ILE A 68 -5.13 -18.15 6.88
C ILE A 68 -4.01 -18.52 5.91
N HIS A 69 -3.11 -19.43 6.30
CA HIS A 69 -1.99 -19.84 5.44
C HIS A 69 -2.45 -20.52 4.13
N LYS A 70 -3.56 -21.30 4.19
CA LYS A 70 -4.16 -21.88 2.98
C LYS A 70 -4.73 -20.81 2.05
N ASN A 71 -5.32 -19.76 2.61
CA ASN A 71 -5.88 -18.66 1.84
C ASN A 71 -4.80 -17.74 1.30
N GLU A 72 -3.73 -17.47 2.06
CA GLU A 72 -2.53 -16.75 1.59
C GLU A 72 -1.96 -17.41 0.32
N LYS A 73 -1.76 -18.74 0.34
CA LYS A 73 -1.29 -19.46 -0.86
C LYS A 73 -2.22 -19.35 -2.06
N LYS A 74 -3.54 -19.33 -1.83
CA LYS A 74 -4.51 -19.11 -2.92
C LYS A 74 -4.40 -17.71 -3.51
N ILE A 75 -4.21 -16.71 -2.64
CA ILE A 75 -4.01 -15.32 -3.05
C ILE A 75 -2.73 -15.21 -3.87
N GLU A 76 -1.60 -15.77 -3.40
CA GLU A 76 -0.33 -15.82 -4.15
C GLU A 76 -0.49 -16.40 -5.56
N CYS A 77 -1.28 -17.49 -5.70
CA CYS A 77 -1.56 -18.07 -7.01
C CYS A 77 -2.39 -17.14 -7.91
N LEU A 78 -3.37 -16.42 -7.34
CA LEU A 78 -4.16 -15.45 -8.09
C LEU A 78 -3.30 -14.25 -8.48
N ASP A 79 -2.49 -13.73 -7.58
CA ASP A 79 -1.57 -12.62 -7.84
C ASP A 79 -0.58 -12.98 -8.96
N TYR A 80 -0.10 -14.23 -8.97
CA TYR A 80 0.73 -14.71 -10.06
C TYR A 80 -0.01 -14.69 -11.41
N LEU A 81 -1.26 -15.17 -11.45
CA LEU A 81 -2.07 -15.16 -12.67
C LEU A 81 -2.36 -13.74 -13.14
N VAL A 82 -2.74 -12.84 -12.23
CA VAL A 82 -2.95 -11.41 -12.52
C VAL A 82 -1.68 -10.82 -13.11
N CYS A 83 -0.53 -11.04 -12.47
CA CYS A 83 0.76 -10.58 -12.96
C CYS A 83 1.09 -11.10 -14.37
N GLN A 84 0.79 -12.38 -14.67
CA GLN A 84 1.00 -12.94 -16.02
C GLN A 84 0.04 -12.34 -17.06
N MET A 85 -1.18 -12.03 -16.68
CA MET A 85 -2.14 -11.35 -17.56
C MET A 85 -1.73 -9.90 -17.82
N GLU A 86 -1.31 -9.18 -16.79
CA GLU A 86 -0.82 -7.80 -16.88
C GLU A 86 0.46 -7.69 -17.72
N LYS A 87 1.38 -8.66 -17.62
CA LYS A 87 2.58 -8.71 -18.46
C LYS A 87 2.29 -8.79 -19.97
N LYS A 88 1.13 -9.35 -20.35
CA LYS A 88 0.68 -9.38 -21.75
C LYS A 88 0.05 -8.08 -22.22
N MET A 89 -0.33 -7.19 -21.30
CA MET A 89 -0.80 -5.84 -21.60
C MET A 89 0.40 -4.90 -21.43
N GLY A 90 0.91 -4.34 -22.53
CA GLY A 90 2.00 -3.35 -22.47
C GLY A 90 1.64 -2.22 -21.50
N LYS A 91 2.58 -1.82 -20.66
CA LYS A 91 2.40 -0.69 -19.70
C LYS A 91 2.86 0.60 -20.34
N LYS A 92 2.15 1.70 -20.03
CA LYS A 92 2.56 3.05 -20.39
C LYS A 92 3.47 3.62 -19.32
N ILE A 93 4.69 3.93 -19.70
CA ILE A 93 5.75 4.40 -18.80
C ILE A 93 6.14 5.83 -19.16
N VAL A 94 6.14 6.72 -18.19
CA VAL A 94 6.63 8.09 -18.36
C VAL A 94 7.92 8.26 -17.58
N VAL A 95 8.98 8.61 -18.30
CA VAL A 95 10.32 8.86 -17.75
C VAL A 95 10.56 10.37 -17.73
N LEU A 96 10.63 10.94 -16.54
CA LEU A 96 10.89 12.36 -16.33
C LEU A 96 12.40 12.56 -16.16
N SER A 97 13.05 13.24 -17.09
CA SER A 97 14.49 13.52 -17.06
C SER A 97 14.77 14.98 -16.80
N THR A 98 15.67 15.27 -15.86
CA THR A 98 16.14 16.63 -15.54
C THR A 98 17.62 16.83 -15.79
N SER A 99 18.26 15.93 -16.54
CA SER A 99 19.66 16.09 -16.91
C SER A 99 19.85 17.30 -17.85
N PRO A 100 20.68 18.28 -17.51
CA PRO A 100 21.01 19.38 -18.42
C PRO A 100 22.03 18.98 -19.49
N ARG A 101 22.61 17.79 -19.35
CA ARG A 101 23.67 17.29 -20.24
C ARG A 101 23.15 16.12 -21.07
N MET A 102 23.02 16.32 -22.37
CA MET A 102 22.77 15.23 -23.31
C MET A 102 23.92 14.22 -23.20
N GLY A 103 23.57 12.94 -23.05
CA GLY A 103 24.54 11.86 -22.85
C GLY A 103 25.22 11.80 -21.47
N GLY A 104 24.75 12.57 -20.49
CA GLY A 104 25.18 12.43 -19.08
C GLY A 104 24.69 11.13 -18.44
N ASN A 105 25.26 10.75 -17.30
CA ASN A 105 24.97 9.47 -16.65
C ASN A 105 23.46 9.24 -16.39
N SER A 106 22.75 10.24 -15.84
CA SER A 106 21.30 10.13 -15.60
C SER A 106 20.51 9.95 -16.91
N GLU A 107 20.94 10.62 -17.99
CA GLU A 107 20.35 10.48 -19.31
C GLU A 107 20.58 9.09 -19.91
N MET A 108 21.82 8.61 -19.85
CA MET A 108 22.16 7.26 -20.33
C MET A 108 21.40 6.16 -19.57
N MET A 109 21.21 6.34 -18.26
CA MET A 109 20.41 5.40 -17.45
C MET A 109 18.95 5.42 -17.86
N ALA A 110 18.38 6.61 -18.08
CA ALA A 110 16.99 6.76 -18.56
C ALA A 110 16.81 6.08 -19.94
N ASP A 111 17.75 6.28 -20.85
CA ASP A 111 17.71 5.67 -22.19
C ASP A 111 17.86 4.14 -22.13
N ALA A 112 18.72 3.64 -21.26
CA ALA A 112 18.87 2.20 -21.04
C ALA A 112 17.59 1.58 -20.48
N PHE A 113 16.96 2.26 -19.54
CA PHE A 113 15.67 1.84 -18.96
C PHE A 113 14.58 1.79 -20.06
N ILE A 114 14.45 2.83 -20.89
CA ILE A 114 13.46 2.91 -21.97
C ILE A 114 13.67 1.76 -22.98
N ARG A 115 14.93 1.49 -23.38
CA ARG A 115 15.20 0.35 -24.24
C ARG A 115 14.77 -0.98 -23.64
N GLY A 116 15.13 -1.23 -22.37
CA GLY A 116 14.72 -2.45 -21.68
C GLY A 116 13.19 -2.56 -21.51
N ALA A 117 12.51 -1.45 -21.27
CA ALA A 117 11.05 -1.42 -21.23
C ALA A 117 10.41 -1.77 -22.57
N ALA A 118 10.93 -1.22 -23.67
CA ALA A 118 10.46 -1.53 -25.04
C ALA A 118 10.72 -3.00 -25.41
N GLU A 119 11.90 -3.54 -25.08
CA GLU A 119 12.22 -4.97 -25.28
C GLU A 119 11.28 -5.89 -24.48
N ALA A 120 10.79 -5.42 -23.33
CA ALA A 120 9.82 -6.14 -22.53
C ALA A 120 8.35 -5.95 -22.99
N GLY A 121 8.12 -5.21 -24.09
CA GLY A 121 6.79 -4.99 -24.67
C GLY A 121 5.99 -3.84 -24.02
N HIS A 122 6.66 -2.90 -23.36
CA HIS A 122 6.06 -1.72 -22.76
C HIS A 122 6.27 -0.48 -23.64
N GLU A 123 5.34 0.49 -23.53
CA GLU A 123 5.47 1.80 -24.16
C GLU A 123 6.12 2.77 -23.16
N ALA A 124 7.29 3.33 -23.51
CA ALA A 124 8.01 4.25 -22.64
C ALA A 124 8.28 5.58 -23.37
N GLU A 125 7.83 6.68 -22.78
CA GLU A 125 8.05 8.04 -23.26
C GLU A 125 8.97 8.80 -22.30
N LYS A 126 9.94 9.54 -22.84
CA LYS A 126 10.84 10.40 -22.05
C LYS A 126 10.47 11.86 -22.21
N ILE A 127 10.31 12.55 -21.09
CA ILE A 127 10.04 13.97 -21.02
C ILE A 127 11.25 14.67 -20.40
N HIS A 128 11.87 15.56 -21.17
CA HIS A 128 12.96 16.40 -20.70
C HIS A 128 12.40 17.63 -19.98
N LEU A 129 12.57 17.69 -18.68
CA LEU A 129 12.07 18.82 -17.86
C LEU A 129 12.96 20.05 -17.95
N TYR A 130 14.22 19.88 -18.36
CA TYR A 130 15.16 20.99 -18.47
C TYR A 130 14.70 22.06 -19.47
N ASP A 131 14.05 21.65 -20.56
CA ASP A 131 13.55 22.54 -21.61
C ASP A 131 12.13 23.06 -21.38
N LYS A 132 11.51 22.69 -20.25
CA LYS A 132 10.12 23.02 -19.95
C LYS A 132 10.01 24.27 -19.07
N LYS A 133 8.98 25.09 -19.35
CA LYS A 133 8.62 26.21 -18.49
C LYS A 133 7.65 25.71 -17.43
N ILE A 134 8.15 25.60 -16.20
CA ILE A 134 7.36 25.16 -15.05
C ILE A 134 7.53 26.19 -13.94
N GLU A 135 6.46 26.92 -13.68
CA GLU A 135 6.39 27.92 -12.59
C GLU A 135 6.24 27.22 -11.24
N PHE A 136 6.72 27.88 -10.18
CA PHE A 136 6.62 27.37 -8.82
C PHE A 136 5.16 27.26 -8.36
N CYS A 137 4.85 26.23 -7.58
CA CYS A 137 3.56 26.10 -6.94
C CYS A 137 3.31 27.27 -5.97
N LYS A 138 2.11 27.88 -6.06
CA LYS A 138 1.70 28.99 -5.19
C LYS A 138 1.01 28.54 -3.90
N GLY A 139 0.82 27.24 -3.71
CA GLY A 139 0.15 26.69 -2.55
C GLY A 139 -1.31 27.09 -2.39
N CYS A 140 -2.00 27.49 -3.50
CA CYS A 140 -3.36 28.00 -3.45
C CYS A 140 -4.45 26.91 -3.29
N LEU A 141 -4.09 25.65 -3.38
CA LEU A 141 -4.94 24.45 -3.24
C LEU A 141 -6.17 24.38 -4.16
N ALA A 142 -6.35 25.32 -5.10
CA ALA A 142 -7.46 25.33 -6.03
C ALA A 142 -7.58 24.01 -6.83
N CYS A 143 -6.44 23.37 -7.12
CA CYS A 143 -6.39 22.12 -7.87
C CYS A 143 -6.98 20.91 -7.11
N GLN A 144 -7.09 20.96 -5.80
CA GLN A 144 -7.75 19.92 -5.01
C GLN A 144 -9.25 19.88 -5.26
N HIS A 145 -9.86 21.06 -5.53
CA HIS A 145 -11.28 21.17 -5.82
C HIS A 145 -11.60 21.03 -7.32
N THR A 146 -10.69 21.50 -8.19
CA THR A 146 -10.95 21.56 -9.65
C THR A 146 -10.31 20.39 -10.42
N GLY A 147 -9.42 19.63 -9.79
CA GLY A 147 -8.62 18.59 -10.45
C GLY A 147 -7.56 19.14 -11.42
N ALA A 148 -7.39 20.49 -11.52
CA ALA A 148 -6.46 21.12 -12.44
C ALA A 148 -5.74 22.31 -11.79
N CYS A 149 -4.46 22.52 -12.14
CA CYS A 149 -3.73 23.68 -11.66
C CYS A 149 -4.18 24.98 -12.37
N VAL A 150 -4.27 26.09 -11.60
CA VAL A 150 -4.61 27.41 -12.12
C VAL A 150 -3.50 28.03 -12.97
N ILE A 151 -2.23 27.60 -12.76
CA ILE A 151 -1.08 28.07 -13.52
C ILE A 151 -1.05 27.35 -14.86
N ARG A 152 -1.06 28.11 -15.96
CA ARG A 152 -1.06 27.62 -17.34
C ARG A 152 0.36 27.60 -17.89
N ASP A 153 1.02 26.46 -17.77
CA ASP A 153 2.39 26.21 -18.22
C ASP A 153 2.56 24.72 -18.61
N ASP A 154 3.79 24.31 -18.93
CA ASP A 154 4.08 22.93 -19.35
C ASP A 154 3.74 21.86 -18.30
N ALA A 155 3.69 22.25 -17.01
CA ALA A 155 3.34 21.32 -15.95
C ALA A 155 1.93 20.71 -16.13
N ALA A 156 0.99 21.46 -16.67
CA ALA A 156 -0.38 20.96 -16.85
C ALA A 156 -0.45 19.73 -17.77
N VAL A 157 0.30 19.78 -18.88
CA VAL A 157 0.38 18.66 -19.85
C VAL A 157 1.14 17.49 -19.24
N ILE A 158 2.27 17.77 -18.58
CA ILE A 158 3.12 16.73 -17.98
C ILE A 158 2.36 15.99 -16.87
N VAL A 159 1.64 16.71 -16.01
CA VAL A 159 0.84 16.11 -14.92
C VAL A 159 -0.27 15.23 -15.49
N GLU A 160 -0.87 15.62 -16.63
CA GLU A 160 -1.86 14.75 -17.28
C GLU A 160 -1.22 13.48 -17.87
N GLN A 161 -0.02 13.57 -18.48
CA GLN A 161 0.74 12.40 -18.92
C GLN A 161 1.12 11.49 -17.74
N MET A 162 1.51 12.08 -16.60
CA MET A 162 1.75 11.33 -15.36
C MET A 162 0.50 10.61 -14.85
N ARG A 163 -0.67 11.24 -14.96
CA ARG A 163 -1.97 10.64 -14.57
C ARG A 163 -2.31 9.40 -15.40
N GLN A 164 -1.95 9.43 -16.68
CA GLN A 164 -2.25 8.36 -17.64
C GLN A 164 -1.20 7.25 -17.67
N ALA A 165 -0.10 7.42 -16.94
CA ALA A 165 0.99 6.46 -16.89
C ALA A 165 0.71 5.35 -15.86
N ASP A 166 1.07 4.11 -16.21
CA ASP A 166 1.10 2.99 -15.26
C ASP A 166 2.35 3.02 -14.39
N VAL A 167 3.44 3.60 -14.91
CA VAL A 167 4.73 3.68 -14.21
C VAL A 167 5.36 5.05 -14.42
N LEU A 168 5.85 5.65 -13.35
CA LEU A 168 6.61 6.90 -13.37
C LEU A 168 8.07 6.63 -13.00
N VAL A 169 8.99 7.12 -13.81
CA VAL A 169 10.43 7.02 -13.60
C VAL A 169 11.04 8.41 -13.50
N PHE A 170 11.79 8.65 -12.43
CA PHE A 170 12.43 9.93 -12.15
C PHE A 170 13.94 9.80 -12.36
N ALA A 171 14.43 10.36 -13.47
CA ALA A 171 15.85 10.39 -13.82
C ALA A 171 16.42 11.80 -13.54
N THR A 172 17.07 11.97 -12.41
CA THR A 172 17.58 13.27 -11.96
C THR A 172 19.04 13.16 -11.53
N PRO A 173 19.89 14.15 -11.88
CA PRO A 173 21.18 14.29 -11.22
C PRO A 173 21.00 14.69 -9.77
N ILE A 174 21.93 14.27 -8.92
CA ILE A 174 21.94 14.67 -7.52
C ILE A 174 22.73 15.97 -7.38
N TYR A 175 22.06 17.00 -6.88
CA TYR A 175 22.68 18.28 -6.55
C TYR A 175 22.51 18.55 -5.06
N PHE A 176 23.61 18.79 -4.38
CA PHE A 176 23.63 19.07 -2.96
C PHE A 176 22.78 18.05 -2.14
N TYR A 177 23.05 16.77 -2.37
CA TYR A 177 22.40 15.60 -1.71
C TYR A 177 20.91 15.41 -2.00
N GLU A 178 20.35 16.12 -2.99
CA GLU A 178 18.91 16.05 -3.32
C GLU A 178 18.70 16.02 -4.83
N MET A 179 17.46 15.78 -5.25
CA MET A 179 17.07 15.87 -6.66
C MET A 179 17.26 17.30 -7.19
N SER A 180 17.34 17.45 -8.50
CA SER A 180 17.43 18.77 -9.12
C SER A 180 16.21 19.64 -8.81
N GLY A 181 16.41 20.97 -8.77
CA GLY A 181 15.34 21.94 -8.56
C GLY A 181 14.19 21.81 -9.57
N GLN A 182 14.49 21.49 -10.83
CA GLN A 182 13.48 21.26 -11.88
C GLN A 182 12.54 20.11 -11.52
N MET A 183 13.10 18.99 -11.02
CA MET A 183 12.30 17.85 -10.59
C MET A 183 11.40 18.23 -9.42
N LYS A 184 11.96 18.88 -8.41
CA LYS A 184 11.22 19.32 -7.23
C LYS A 184 10.10 20.29 -7.62
N THR A 185 10.37 21.24 -8.52
CA THR A 185 9.36 22.20 -9.02
C THR A 185 8.19 21.49 -9.69
N LEU A 186 8.45 20.47 -10.54
CA LEU A 186 7.37 19.68 -11.11
C LEU A 186 6.61 18.90 -10.04
N LEU A 187 7.29 18.24 -9.11
CA LEU A 187 6.64 17.46 -8.05
C LEU A 187 5.72 18.32 -7.18
N ASP A 188 6.11 19.57 -6.89
CA ASP A 188 5.24 20.52 -6.16
C ASP A 188 3.96 20.87 -6.94
N ARG A 189 3.94 20.63 -8.26
CA ARG A 189 2.81 20.89 -9.15
C ARG A 189 1.91 19.66 -9.36
N THR A 190 2.24 18.50 -8.75
CA THR A 190 1.46 17.26 -8.91
C THR A 190 0.24 17.16 -7.99
N ASN A 191 -0.05 18.15 -7.17
CA ASN A 191 -1.25 18.18 -6.31
C ASN A 191 -2.57 17.78 -7.01
N PRO A 192 -2.80 18.11 -8.32
CA PRO A 192 -4.01 17.65 -9.03
C PRO A 192 -4.12 16.12 -9.14
N LEU A 193 -3.04 15.35 -8.93
CA LEU A 193 -3.05 13.89 -8.95
C LEU A 193 -3.59 13.27 -7.65
N PHE A 194 -3.70 14.06 -6.60
CA PHE A 194 -4.18 13.64 -5.29
C PHE A 194 -5.52 14.32 -4.98
N PRO A 195 -6.64 13.85 -5.57
CA PRO A 195 -7.95 14.30 -5.16
C PRO A 195 -8.21 13.75 -3.76
N GLY A 196 -7.98 14.55 -2.74
CA GLY A 196 -8.14 14.17 -1.35
C GLY A 196 -9.02 15.15 -0.60
N GLU A 197 -9.96 14.65 0.14
CA GLU A 197 -10.53 15.34 1.28
C GLU A 197 -9.43 15.38 2.37
N TYR A 198 -8.88 16.57 2.64
CA TYR A 198 -8.09 16.85 3.83
C TYR A 198 -8.98 17.45 4.89
#